data_b92f736bcebb7baec68c140a6ac2d23e
#
_entry.id   b92f736bcebb7baec68c140a6ac2d23e
#
_cell.length_a   1.000
_cell.length_b   1.000
_cell.length_c   1.000
_cell.angle_alpha   90.00
_cell.angle_beta   90.00
_cell.angle_gamma   90.00
#
_symmetry.space_group_name_H-M   'P 1'
#
loop_
_entity.id
_entity.type
_entity.pdbx_description
1 polymer ?
#
loop_
_entity_poly.entity_id
_entity_poly.type
_entity_poly.pdbx_seq_one_letter_code
_entity_poly.pdbx_strand_id
1 'polypeptide(L)'
;MKKPLIFPALLFCLPAAAQPAWQQGLQYHLQARLDVQQQALDGRMELRYSNHSPDTLHFIWLHVWPNAYRNDRTSYSDQLLENGKTAFYFSDENKRGYINQMEFRVNGALAEIQDHPEYIDVIKLLLPAVLLPGDSLQISATFHVKLPHNFSGYGEADNSFQISNWYPEPAVYDRSGWHPMPFLEQ
;
A
#
# COMPACT_ATOMS: atom_id res chain seq x y z
N MET A 1 47.76 -28.39 -52.26
CA MET A 1 46.45 -27.75 -51.90
C MET A 1 46.00 -28.33 -50.55
N LYS A 2 46.11 -27.57 -49.45
CA LYS A 2 45.70 -27.99 -48.09
C LYS A 2 44.22 -27.56 -47.91
N LYS A 3 43.32 -28.51 -47.64
CA LYS A 3 41.90 -28.26 -47.35
C LYS A 3 41.78 -27.71 -45.94
N PRO A 4 40.99 -26.62 -45.71
CA PRO A 4 40.73 -26.14 -44.34
C PRO A 4 39.79 -27.11 -43.62
N LEU A 5 40.17 -27.50 -42.40
CA LEU A 5 39.34 -28.26 -41.47
C LEU A 5 38.36 -27.30 -40.80
N ILE A 6 37.05 -27.37 -41.15
CA ILE A 6 36.01 -26.60 -40.51
C ILE A 6 35.54 -27.39 -39.27
N PHE A 7 35.81 -26.84 -38.10
CA PHE A 7 35.34 -27.37 -36.82
C PHE A 7 33.92 -26.77 -36.56
N PRO A 8 32.87 -27.58 -36.42
CA PRO A 8 31.54 -27.03 -36.06
C PRO A 8 31.58 -26.59 -34.60
N ALA A 9 31.39 -25.30 -34.36
CA ALA A 9 31.17 -24.78 -33.01
C ALA A 9 29.75 -25.17 -32.56
N LEU A 10 29.66 -26.13 -31.62
CA LEU A 10 28.43 -26.50 -30.97
C LEU A 10 28.03 -25.37 -29.98
N LEU A 11 27.07 -24.55 -30.33
CA LEU A 11 26.43 -23.57 -29.40
C LEU A 11 25.61 -24.35 -28.40
N PHE A 12 26.07 -24.48 -27.17
CA PHE A 12 25.28 -24.93 -26.04
C PHE A 12 24.34 -23.80 -25.60
N CYS A 13 23.07 -23.82 -26.01
CA CYS A 13 21.99 -23.05 -25.39
C CYS A 13 21.71 -23.64 -23.99
N LEU A 14 22.24 -23.00 -22.94
CA LEU A 14 21.78 -23.31 -21.60
C LEU A 14 20.34 -22.82 -21.45
N PRO A 15 19.40 -23.68 -21.02
CA PRO A 15 18.05 -23.20 -20.71
C PRO A 15 18.15 -22.20 -19.55
N ALA A 16 17.81 -20.93 -19.79
CA ALA A 16 17.57 -19.96 -18.73
C ALA A 16 16.32 -20.46 -17.98
N ALA A 17 16.49 -21.09 -16.83
CA ALA A 17 15.41 -21.42 -15.94
C ALA A 17 14.79 -20.10 -15.47
N ALA A 18 13.66 -19.68 -16.04
CA ALA A 18 12.84 -18.60 -15.53
C ALA A 18 12.41 -19.01 -14.11
N GLN A 19 12.93 -18.31 -13.10
CA GLN A 19 12.48 -18.54 -11.73
C GLN A 19 10.99 -18.16 -11.66
N PRO A 20 10.13 -18.99 -11.04
CA PRO A 20 8.70 -18.72 -10.96
C PRO A 20 8.49 -17.35 -10.29
N ALA A 21 7.71 -16.50 -10.96
CA ALA A 21 7.23 -15.26 -10.37
C ALA A 21 6.22 -15.62 -9.28
N TRP A 22 6.39 -15.05 -8.08
CA TRP A 22 5.45 -15.20 -6.99
C TRP A 22 4.85 -13.83 -6.64
N GLN A 23 3.61 -13.85 -6.16
CA GLN A 23 2.91 -12.69 -5.61
C GLN A 23 2.30 -13.10 -4.29
N GLN A 24 2.22 -12.15 -3.35
CA GLN A 24 1.56 -12.38 -2.07
C GLN A 24 0.05 -12.59 -2.29
N GLY A 25 -0.53 -13.51 -1.52
CA GLY A 25 -1.96 -13.76 -1.57
C GLY A 25 -2.69 -12.82 -0.62
N LEU A 26 -3.71 -12.10 -1.13
CA LEU A 26 -4.52 -11.19 -0.35
C LEU A 26 -6.00 -11.55 -0.51
N GLN A 27 -6.71 -11.70 0.63
CA GLN A 27 -8.15 -11.90 0.64
C GLN A 27 -8.77 -10.96 1.67
N TYR A 28 -9.58 -10.02 1.22
CA TYR A 28 -10.21 -9.00 2.04
C TYR A 28 -11.67 -9.29 2.35
N HIS A 29 -12.06 -8.93 3.57
CA HIS A 29 -13.44 -8.65 3.94
C HIS A 29 -13.50 -7.26 4.54
N LEU A 30 -14.19 -6.34 3.87
CA LEU A 30 -14.26 -4.93 4.22
C LEU A 30 -15.69 -4.55 4.61
N GLN A 31 -15.83 -3.80 5.69
CA GLN A 31 -17.09 -3.20 6.12
C GLN A 31 -16.85 -1.70 6.31
N ALA A 32 -17.76 -0.89 5.83
CA ALA A 32 -17.68 0.56 5.95
C ALA A 32 -19.04 1.16 6.31
N ARG A 33 -18.99 2.19 7.14
CA ARG A 33 -20.13 3.05 7.47
C ARG A 33 -19.78 4.48 7.12
N LEU A 34 -20.48 5.07 6.16
CA LEU A 34 -20.33 6.47 5.78
C LEU A 34 -21.21 7.35 6.67
N ASP A 35 -20.61 8.36 7.30
CA ASP A 35 -21.28 9.48 7.93
C ASP A 35 -21.23 10.68 6.98
N VAL A 36 -22.36 10.97 6.34
CA VAL A 36 -22.47 12.05 5.36
C VAL A 36 -22.34 13.43 6.02
N GLN A 37 -22.80 13.58 7.27
CA GLN A 37 -22.77 14.87 7.96
C GLN A 37 -21.37 15.23 8.42
N GLN A 38 -20.60 14.23 8.87
CA GLN A 38 -19.21 14.43 9.31
C GLN A 38 -18.22 14.26 8.16
N GLN A 39 -18.67 13.88 6.97
CA GLN A 39 -17.80 13.57 5.83
C GLN A 39 -16.72 12.55 6.24
N ALA A 40 -17.16 11.50 6.90
CA ALA A 40 -16.27 10.51 7.49
C ALA A 40 -16.74 9.09 7.24
N LEU A 41 -15.82 8.15 7.34
CA LEU A 41 -16.06 6.73 7.17
C LEU A 41 -15.42 5.96 8.34
N ASP A 42 -16.24 5.15 9.02
CA ASP A 42 -15.74 4.15 9.96
C ASP A 42 -15.56 2.84 9.23
N GLY A 43 -14.35 2.30 9.27
CA GLY A 43 -13.96 1.09 8.55
C GLY A 43 -13.59 -0.05 9.49
N ARG A 44 -13.90 -1.27 9.02
CA ARG A 44 -13.40 -2.52 9.58
C ARG A 44 -12.88 -3.38 8.44
N MET A 45 -11.70 -3.93 8.64
CA MET A 45 -11.02 -4.80 7.70
C MET A 45 -10.67 -6.14 8.35
N GLU A 46 -10.89 -7.21 7.60
CA GLU A 46 -10.28 -8.52 7.82
C GLU A 46 -9.52 -8.90 6.56
N LEU A 47 -8.24 -9.14 6.70
CA LEU A 47 -7.33 -9.49 5.61
C LEU A 47 -6.64 -10.80 5.94
N ARG A 48 -6.80 -11.81 5.07
CA ARG A 48 -5.90 -12.95 5.04
C ARG A 48 -4.73 -12.64 4.13
N TYR A 49 -3.53 -12.61 4.70
CA TYR A 49 -2.28 -12.40 4.00
C TYR A 49 -1.53 -13.73 3.90
N SER A 50 -1.17 -14.16 2.69
CA SER A 50 -0.43 -15.40 2.43
C SER A 50 0.95 -15.08 1.87
N ASN A 51 2.00 -15.57 2.52
CA ASN A 51 3.38 -15.38 2.12
C ASN A 51 3.79 -16.42 1.06
N HIS A 52 3.76 -16.03 -0.20
CA HIS A 52 4.22 -16.89 -1.31
C HIS A 52 5.70 -16.65 -1.67
N SER A 53 6.39 -15.76 -0.95
CA SER A 53 7.82 -15.53 -1.13
C SER A 53 8.66 -16.63 -0.48
N PRO A 54 9.93 -16.78 -0.85
CA PRO A 54 10.86 -17.66 -0.15
C PRO A 54 11.34 -17.10 1.19
N ASP A 55 10.98 -15.87 1.52
CA ASP A 55 11.51 -15.14 2.67
C ASP A 55 10.60 -15.24 3.89
N THR A 56 11.19 -15.18 5.08
CA THR A 56 10.47 -15.02 6.34
C THR A 56 10.17 -13.54 6.57
N LEU A 57 8.88 -13.21 6.77
CA LEU A 57 8.46 -11.83 6.99
C LEU A 57 8.32 -11.55 8.49
N HIS A 58 8.90 -10.43 8.96
CA HIS A 58 8.83 -9.94 10.32
C HIS A 58 7.86 -8.77 10.50
N PHE A 59 7.51 -8.14 9.41
CA PHE A 59 6.59 -7.01 9.32
C PHE A 59 5.94 -6.96 7.94
N ILE A 60 4.89 -6.16 7.82
CA ILE A 60 4.23 -5.83 6.56
C ILE A 60 4.17 -4.31 6.46
N TRP A 61 4.64 -3.72 5.34
CA TRP A 61 4.35 -2.34 5.02
C TRP A 61 2.91 -2.20 4.55
N LEU A 62 2.21 -1.21 5.08
CA LEU A 62 0.83 -0.88 4.71
C LEU A 62 0.77 0.55 4.17
N HIS A 63 0.10 0.73 3.06
CA HIS A 63 -0.33 2.03 2.58
C HIS A 63 -1.58 2.46 3.37
N VAL A 64 -1.57 3.67 3.88
CA VAL A 64 -2.69 4.35 4.53
C VAL A 64 -2.93 5.67 3.79
N TRP A 65 -3.21 5.54 2.50
CA TRP A 65 -3.24 6.62 1.52
C TRP A 65 -4.19 7.79 1.84
N PRO A 66 -5.26 7.68 2.65
CA PRO A 66 -5.96 8.87 3.12
C PRO A 66 -5.07 9.89 3.84
N ASN A 67 -3.92 9.47 4.41
CA ASN A 67 -2.96 10.38 5.02
C ASN A 67 -2.18 11.25 4.03
N ALA A 68 -2.18 10.94 2.74
CA ALA A 68 -1.63 11.82 1.70
C ALA A 68 -2.35 13.19 1.67
N TYR A 69 -3.62 13.22 2.13
CA TYR A 69 -4.45 14.42 2.20
C TYR A 69 -4.41 15.11 3.56
N ARG A 70 -3.53 14.69 4.48
CA ARG A 70 -3.52 15.15 5.87
C ARG A 70 -2.97 16.57 6.04
N ASN A 71 -1.93 16.90 5.30
CA ASN A 71 -1.29 18.21 5.35
C ASN A 71 -0.55 18.52 4.04
N ASP A 72 0.09 19.70 4.00
CA ASP A 72 0.82 20.22 2.84
C ASP A 72 2.27 19.72 2.72
N ARG A 73 2.70 18.76 3.57
CA ARG A 73 4.06 18.19 3.60
C ARG A 73 4.10 16.75 3.13
N THR A 74 3.19 16.36 2.26
CA THR A 74 3.08 15.01 1.73
C THR A 74 3.66 14.96 0.31
N SER A 75 4.12 13.81 -0.12
CA SER A 75 4.58 13.62 -1.51
C SER A 75 3.50 13.97 -2.54
N TYR A 76 2.23 13.74 -2.19
CA TYR A 76 1.09 14.17 -3.00
C TYR A 76 1.02 15.70 -3.12
N SER A 77 1.17 16.45 -2.02
CA SER A 77 1.19 17.91 -2.03
C SER A 77 2.32 18.46 -2.90
N ASP A 78 3.53 17.89 -2.74
CA ASP A 78 4.71 18.28 -3.53
C ASP A 78 4.49 18.03 -5.02
N GLN A 79 3.97 16.86 -5.39
CA GLN A 79 3.63 16.53 -6.78
C GLN A 79 2.62 17.51 -7.38
N LEU A 80 1.58 17.88 -6.61
CA LEU A 80 0.60 18.87 -7.07
C LEU A 80 1.23 20.23 -7.35
N LEU A 81 2.13 20.69 -6.46
CA LEU A 81 2.86 21.94 -6.64
C LEU A 81 3.78 21.89 -7.88
N GLU A 82 4.51 20.81 -8.09
CA GLU A 82 5.34 20.59 -9.27
C GLU A 82 4.52 20.65 -10.58
N ASN A 83 3.26 20.18 -10.52
CA ASN A 83 2.31 20.24 -11.63
C ASN A 83 1.53 21.58 -11.70
N GLY A 84 1.89 22.59 -10.89
CA GLY A 84 1.23 23.90 -10.86
C GLY A 84 -0.14 23.92 -10.20
N LYS A 85 -0.55 22.84 -9.52
CA LYS A 85 -1.83 22.71 -8.80
C LYS A 85 -1.65 23.15 -7.34
N THR A 86 -2.03 24.35 -7.00
CA THR A 86 -1.79 24.94 -5.66
C THR A 86 -2.98 24.83 -4.70
N ALA A 87 -4.15 24.43 -5.18
CA ALA A 87 -5.40 24.44 -4.41
C ALA A 87 -5.33 23.58 -3.12
N PHE A 88 -4.68 22.43 -3.16
CA PHE A 88 -4.50 21.58 -1.99
C PHE A 88 -3.54 22.21 -0.98
N TYR A 89 -2.40 22.72 -1.43
CA TYR A 89 -1.38 23.32 -0.58
C TYR A 89 -1.94 24.49 0.26
N PHE A 90 -2.75 25.35 -0.35
CA PHE A 90 -3.38 26.50 0.32
C PHE A 90 -4.74 26.18 0.94
N SER A 91 -5.16 24.92 0.97
CA SER A 91 -6.44 24.55 1.56
C SER A 91 -6.42 24.61 3.07
N ASP A 92 -7.57 24.95 3.66
CA ASP A 92 -7.79 24.92 5.09
C ASP A 92 -7.75 23.48 5.62
N GLU A 93 -7.37 23.28 6.88
CA GLU A 93 -7.30 21.95 7.53
C GLU A 93 -8.64 21.21 7.54
N ASN A 94 -9.76 21.93 7.61
CA ASN A 94 -11.11 21.35 7.59
C ASN A 94 -11.45 20.70 6.23
N LYS A 95 -10.76 21.10 5.15
CA LYS A 95 -10.90 20.53 3.80
C LYS A 95 -9.98 19.35 3.55
N ARG A 96 -9.09 19.06 4.49
CA ARG A 96 -8.12 17.95 4.39
C ARG A 96 -8.70 16.67 4.97
N GLY A 97 -8.14 15.53 4.53
CA GLY A 97 -8.55 14.20 4.96
C GLY A 97 -7.41 13.42 5.61
N TYR A 98 -7.75 12.35 6.32
CA TYR A 98 -6.76 11.47 6.95
C TYR A 98 -7.41 10.15 7.38
N ILE A 99 -6.58 9.18 7.72
CA ILE A 99 -6.98 7.97 8.45
C ILE A 99 -6.33 8.01 9.85
N ASN A 100 -7.09 7.68 10.87
CA ASN A 100 -6.62 7.60 12.25
C ASN A 100 -7.38 6.54 13.06
N GLN A 101 -7.19 6.51 14.39
CA GLN A 101 -7.82 5.55 15.31
C GLN A 101 -7.63 4.10 14.84
N MET A 102 -6.47 3.81 14.25
CA MET A 102 -6.15 2.50 13.73
C MET A 102 -5.74 1.55 14.87
N GLU A 103 -6.48 0.46 15.02
CA GLU A 103 -6.10 -0.65 15.88
C GLU A 103 -5.92 -1.90 15.01
N PHE A 104 -4.73 -2.47 15.03
CA PHE A 104 -4.41 -3.69 14.27
C PHE A 104 -4.26 -4.89 15.20
N ARG A 105 -4.77 -6.03 14.76
CA ARG A 105 -4.54 -7.33 15.37
C ARG A 105 -4.06 -8.32 14.31
N VAL A 106 -3.08 -9.13 14.68
CA VAL A 106 -2.57 -10.22 13.85
C VAL A 106 -2.86 -11.53 14.58
N ASN A 107 -3.62 -12.43 13.94
CA ASN A 107 -4.11 -13.67 14.54
C ASN A 107 -4.77 -13.45 15.93
N GLY A 108 -5.49 -12.32 16.08
CA GLY A 108 -6.17 -11.92 17.31
C GLY A 108 -5.31 -11.19 18.33
N ALA A 109 -3.98 -11.24 18.25
CA ALA A 109 -3.07 -10.49 19.12
C ALA A 109 -2.94 -9.03 18.65
N LEU A 110 -2.92 -8.08 19.60
CA LEU A 110 -2.66 -6.68 19.30
C LEU A 110 -1.28 -6.54 18.63
N ALA A 111 -1.21 -5.79 17.55
CA ALA A 111 0.02 -5.58 16.79
C ALA A 111 0.42 -4.10 16.82
N GLU A 112 1.72 -3.87 16.93
CA GLU A 112 2.32 -2.54 16.93
C GLU A 112 2.46 -2.02 15.49
N ILE A 113 2.26 -0.70 15.33
CA ILE A 113 2.55 0.01 14.08
C ILE A 113 3.66 1.02 14.30
N GLN A 114 4.47 1.23 13.27
CA GLN A 114 5.53 2.24 13.23
C GLN A 114 5.36 3.09 11.99
N ASP A 115 5.57 4.40 12.14
CA ASP A 115 5.52 5.32 11.01
C ASP A 115 6.70 5.06 10.05
N HIS A 116 6.46 5.31 8.76
CA HIS A 116 7.55 5.38 7.79
C HIS A 116 8.36 6.66 8.01
N PRO A 117 9.71 6.64 7.91
CA PRO A 117 10.54 7.81 8.21
C PRO A 117 10.30 9.01 7.28
N GLU A 118 9.80 8.78 6.06
CA GLU A 118 9.63 9.82 5.04
C GLU A 118 8.16 10.01 4.63
N TYR A 119 7.34 8.93 4.61
CA TYR A 119 5.99 8.96 4.04
C TYR A 119 4.92 8.80 5.11
N ILE A 120 4.17 9.87 5.36
CA ILE A 120 3.11 9.89 6.39
C ILE A 120 1.93 8.95 6.06
N ASP A 121 1.79 8.57 4.81
CA ASP A 121 0.75 7.69 4.27
C ASP A 121 1.21 6.23 4.10
N VAL A 122 2.33 5.88 4.75
CA VAL A 122 2.87 4.52 4.83
C VAL A 122 3.19 4.18 6.28
N ILE A 123 2.79 3.00 6.74
CA ILE A 123 3.08 2.50 8.09
C ILE A 123 3.64 1.07 8.02
N LYS A 124 4.42 0.70 9.02
CA LYS A 124 4.93 -0.65 9.21
C LYS A 124 4.11 -1.36 10.28
N LEU A 125 3.47 -2.47 9.94
CA LEU A 125 2.81 -3.37 10.87
C LEU A 125 3.83 -4.42 11.33
N LEU A 126 4.18 -4.40 12.62
CA LEU A 126 5.06 -5.41 13.21
C LEU A 126 4.28 -6.71 13.48
N LEU A 127 4.82 -7.83 13.04
CA LEU A 127 4.19 -9.11 13.25
C LEU A 127 4.57 -9.66 14.63
N PRO A 128 3.60 -10.00 15.51
CA PRO A 128 3.88 -10.61 16.83
C PRO A 128 4.64 -11.93 16.74
N ALA A 129 4.47 -12.65 15.63
CA ALA A 129 5.23 -13.84 15.26
C ALA A 129 5.60 -13.74 13.77
N VAL A 130 6.77 -14.27 13.40
CA VAL A 130 7.24 -14.27 12.01
C VAL A 130 6.30 -15.05 11.10
N LEU A 131 6.17 -14.61 9.84
CA LEU A 131 5.41 -15.31 8.81
C LEU A 131 6.37 -16.05 7.89
N LEU A 132 6.37 -17.37 7.98
CA LEU A 132 7.23 -18.25 7.19
C LEU A 132 6.77 -18.35 5.72
N PRO A 133 7.66 -18.76 4.81
CA PRO A 133 7.29 -19.09 3.44
C PRO A 133 6.14 -20.11 3.38
N GLY A 134 5.11 -19.83 2.60
CA GLY A 134 3.94 -20.69 2.41
C GLY A 134 2.86 -20.53 3.49
N ASP A 135 3.15 -19.87 4.60
CA ASP A 135 2.18 -19.64 5.67
C ASP A 135 1.26 -18.44 5.36
N SER A 136 0.18 -18.36 6.14
CA SER A 136 -0.77 -17.25 6.09
C SER A 136 -1.07 -16.75 7.49
N LEU A 137 -1.45 -15.48 7.60
CA LEU A 137 -1.95 -14.88 8.82
C LEU A 137 -3.23 -14.09 8.58
N GLN A 138 -3.97 -13.84 9.66
CA GLN A 138 -5.17 -12.99 9.63
C GLN A 138 -4.83 -11.64 10.25
N ILE A 139 -5.03 -10.56 9.50
CA ILE A 139 -4.95 -9.19 10.00
C ILE A 139 -6.38 -8.67 10.14
N SER A 140 -6.74 -8.14 11.30
CA SER A 140 -7.95 -7.35 11.47
C SER A 140 -7.60 -5.92 11.87
N ALA A 141 -8.35 -4.95 11.38
CA ALA A 141 -8.19 -3.56 11.74
C ALA A 141 -9.53 -2.84 11.85
N THR A 142 -9.61 -1.89 12.79
CA THR A 142 -10.63 -0.84 12.82
C THR A 142 -9.94 0.49 12.60
N PHE A 143 -10.61 1.43 11.94
CA PHE A 143 -10.05 2.73 11.63
C PHE A 143 -11.14 3.73 11.29
N HIS A 144 -10.80 5.01 11.42
CA HIS A 144 -11.63 6.15 11.05
C HIS A 144 -10.97 6.96 9.93
N VAL A 145 -11.73 7.29 8.88
CA VAL A 145 -11.27 8.11 7.75
C VAL A 145 -12.08 9.38 7.69
N LYS A 146 -11.43 10.54 7.84
CA LYS A 146 -11.99 11.83 7.45
C LYS A 146 -11.79 12.00 5.95
N LEU A 147 -12.88 12.20 5.21
CA LEU A 147 -12.81 12.44 3.78
C LEU A 147 -12.43 13.90 3.52
N PRO A 148 -11.51 14.20 2.61
CA PRO A 148 -11.20 15.56 2.22
C PRO A 148 -12.34 16.16 1.40
N HIS A 149 -12.35 17.48 1.25
CA HIS A 149 -13.02 18.12 0.13
C HIS A 149 -12.38 17.63 -1.17
N ASN A 150 -13.16 17.52 -2.25
CA ASN A 150 -12.71 16.86 -3.49
C ASN A 150 -11.38 17.43 -4.03
N PHE A 151 -10.32 16.69 -3.79
CA PHE A 151 -9.03 16.89 -4.43
C PHE A 151 -8.76 15.69 -5.35
N SER A 152 -8.49 15.95 -6.63
CA SER A 152 -8.13 14.91 -7.61
C SER A 152 -9.14 13.75 -7.71
N GLY A 153 -10.43 14.04 -7.55
CA GLY A 153 -11.48 13.03 -7.63
C GLY A 153 -11.58 12.09 -6.42
N TYR A 154 -11.00 12.45 -5.27
CA TYR A 154 -11.19 11.77 -4.00
C TYR A 154 -11.76 12.73 -2.96
N GLY A 155 -12.81 12.31 -2.27
CA GLY A 155 -13.43 13.07 -1.21
C GLY A 155 -14.90 13.42 -1.47
N GLU A 156 -15.34 14.50 -0.86
CA GLU A 156 -16.70 15.01 -0.95
C GLU A 156 -16.79 16.22 -1.89
N ALA A 157 -17.80 16.25 -2.75
CA ALA A 157 -18.17 17.40 -3.55
C ALA A 157 -19.68 17.43 -3.76
N ASP A 158 -20.33 18.56 -3.43
CA ASP A 158 -21.76 18.82 -3.73
C ASP A 158 -22.70 17.68 -3.30
N ASN A 159 -22.52 17.14 -2.08
CA ASN A 159 -23.25 16.00 -1.52
C ASN A 159 -23.02 14.65 -2.22
N SER A 160 -22.00 14.54 -3.06
CA SER A 160 -21.53 13.28 -3.59
C SER A 160 -20.18 12.91 -3.01
N PHE A 161 -19.88 11.61 -2.93
CA PHE A 161 -18.66 11.08 -2.38
C PHE A 161 -17.98 10.18 -3.40
N GLN A 162 -16.71 10.46 -3.68
CA GLN A 162 -15.85 9.55 -4.42
C GLN A 162 -14.79 9.03 -3.45
N ILE A 163 -14.85 7.75 -3.13
CA ILE A 163 -14.02 7.15 -2.10
C ILE A 163 -13.25 5.98 -2.71
N SER A 164 -11.94 6.14 -2.88
CA SER A 164 -11.01 5.11 -3.31
C SER A 164 -9.89 4.96 -2.27
N ASN A 165 -9.22 3.80 -2.22
CA ASN A 165 -8.02 3.59 -1.41
C ASN A 165 -8.20 4.02 0.07
N TRP A 166 -9.37 3.77 0.64
CA TRP A 166 -9.78 4.28 1.96
C TRP A 166 -9.40 3.36 3.12
N TYR A 167 -8.91 2.17 2.86
CA TYR A 167 -8.52 1.16 3.84
C TYR A 167 -7.02 0.87 3.76
N PRO A 168 -6.41 0.31 4.82
CA PRO A 168 -5.00 -0.07 4.77
C PRO A 168 -4.74 -1.20 3.76
N GLU A 169 -3.75 -1.02 2.89
CA GLU A 169 -3.39 -1.97 1.84
C GLU A 169 -1.92 -2.39 1.97
N PRO A 170 -1.57 -3.70 1.98
CA PRO A 170 -0.18 -4.13 1.95
C PRO A 170 0.56 -3.58 0.73
N ALA A 171 1.73 -3.03 0.97
CA ALA A 171 2.65 -2.70 -0.10
C ALA A 171 3.06 -3.96 -0.88
N VAL A 172 3.43 -3.80 -2.13
CA VAL A 172 3.95 -4.89 -2.93
C VAL A 172 5.25 -5.40 -2.30
N TYR A 173 5.37 -6.73 -2.21
CA TYR A 173 6.60 -7.43 -1.86
C TYR A 173 6.95 -8.37 -2.99
N ASP A 174 8.11 -8.16 -3.58
CA ASP A 174 8.63 -8.98 -4.68
C ASP A 174 10.11 -9.34 -4.47
N ARG A 175 10.80 -9.77 -5.51
CA ARG A 175 12.22 -10.17 -5.45
C ARG A 175 13.17 -9.03 -5.07
N SER A 176 12.76 -7.79 -5.28
CA SER A 176 13.51 -6.57 -4.92
C SER A 176 13.24 -6.14 -3.48
N GLY A 177 12.30 -6.83 -2.79
CA GLY A 177 11.87 -6.51 -1.45
C GLY A 177 10.53 -5.76 -1.41
N TRP A 178 10.34 -4.96 -0.38
CA TRP A 178 9.14 -4.14 -0.18
C TRP A 178 9.18 -2.87 -1.05
N HIS A 179 8.00 -2.49 -1.59
CA HIS A 179 7.78 -1.24 -2.34
C HIS A 179 6.79 -0.32 -1.60
N PRO A 180 7.20 0.26 -0.45
CA PRO A 180 6.35 1.16 0.32
C PRO A 180 6.35 2.56 -0.30
N MET A 181 5.55 2.77 -1.34
CA MET A 181 5.48 4.05 -2.05
C MET A 181 4.39 4.97 -1.48
N PRO A 182 4.63 6.29 -1.42
CA PRO A 182 3.60 7.26 -1.07
C PRO A 182 2.53 7.33 -2.16
N PHE A 183 1.36 7.86 -1.79
CA PHE A 183 0.32 8.18 -2.77
C PHE A 183 0.76 9.30 -3.71
N LEU A 184 0.62 9.07 -5.01
CA LEU A 184 0.81 10.05 -6.07
C LEU A 184 -0.38 10.00 -7.04
N GLU A 185 -0.76 11.16 -7.57
CA GLU A 185 -1.76 11.24 -8.65
C GLU A 185 -1.17 10.67 -9.95
N GLN A 186 -1.93 9.83 -10.64
CA GLN A 186 -1.54 9.23 -11.93
C GLN A 186 -2.00 10.08 -13.11
#